data_36f3b5ad532ff97e83f74f700db6bfa9
#
_entry.id   36f3b5ad532ff97e83f74f700db6bfa9
#
_cell.length_a   1.000
_cell.length_b   1.000
_cell.length_c   1.000
_cell.angle_alpha   90.00
_cell.angle_beta   90.00
_cell.angle_gamma   90.00
#
_symmetry.space_group_name_H-M   'P 1'
#
loop_
_entity.id
_entity.type
_entity.pdbx_description
1 polymer ?
#
loop_
_entity_poly.entity_id
_entity_poly.type
_entity_poly.pdbx_seq_one_letter_code
_entity_poly.pdbx_strand_id
1 'polypeptide(L)'
;MVKYFLVLDVGTTGIKALVFSQKLEIAGRAYARIKKTHPKPGFVEQSPSELLAVSKQVLKDAVRASHIPLKSLRAFGLTNQRETTIAWNRKTGTPIYPAIVWEDKRTAKICARMRNKKLETLVREKNGLTIDPYFSATKLRWILKKIGEDEGLLFGTVDTWILWNLLEGRPHLTDWTNASRTLLYNIRTLKWDDELLRVFNVPRAMLPEVRPSQSNFGWLRKDILGVRLPVRAVCGDQQASMYGVSARPGATKVTYGTGTFLVQSLGSKFVLKRPFFTTLMPGKLKPGFALEAKVEGSGAAIDKVLHDTNKLNQALAHIAKNVDVYLKKLPIRPKALVVDGGITRDGRMVAVQAKISKIKTRRQITDDGTALGVAKLLRDYETRNS
;
A
#
# COMPACT_ATOMS: atom_id res chain seq x y z
N MET A 1 -28.33 -4.72 -16.92
CA MET A 1 -26.95 -4.85 -17.47
C MET A 1 -26.01 -5.13 -16.31
N VAL A 2 -25.16 -6.16 -16.43
CA VAL A 2 -24.17 -6.47 -15.38
C VAL A 2 -23.19 -5.31 -15.26
N LYS A 3 -22.91 -4.89 -14.02
CA LYS A 3 -22.00 -3.79 -13.71
C LYS A 3 -20.61 -4.38 -13.36
N TYR A 4 -19.55 -3.69 -13.79
CA TYR A 4 -18.17 -4.11 -13.54
C TYR A 4 -17.34 -2.98 -12.94
N PHE A 5 -16.30 -3.36 -12.21
CA PHE A 5 -15.32 -2.47 -11.60
C PHE A 5 -13.94 -2.75 -12.16
N LEU A 6 -13.21 -1.70 -12.49
CA LEU A 6 -11.82 -1.80 -12.92
C LEU A 6 -10.90 -1.43 -11.75
N VAL A 7 -9.94 -2.27 -11.45
CA VAL A 7 -8.96 -2.05 -10.37
C VAL A 7 -7.55 -2.10 -10.94
N LEU A 8 -6.74 -1.12 -10.56
CA LEU A 8 -5.30 -1.08 -10.81
C LEU A 8 -4.55 -1.33 -9.50
N ASP A 9 -3.63 -2.30 -9.50
CA ASP A 9 -2.74 -2.63 -8.38
C ASP A 9 -1.29 -2.38 -8.80
N VAL A 10 -0.70 -1.28 -8.31
CA VAL A 10 0.67 -0.86 -8.63
C VAL A 10 1.62 -1.39 -7.56
N GLY A 11 2.03 -2.64 -7.71
CA GLY A 11 2.93 -3.32 -6.77
C GLY A 11 4.40 -2.98 -6.98
N THR A 12 5.28 -3.56 -6.16
CA THR A 12 6.73 -3.29 -6.20
C THR A 12 7.45 -4.05 -7.32
N THR A 13 6.98 -5.24 -7.67
CA THR A 13 7.62 -6.11 -8.70
C THR A 13 6.86 -6.13 -10.01
N GLY A 14 5.64 -5.62 -10.02
CA GLY A 14 4.79 -5.57 -11.19
C GLY A 14 3.46 -4.90 -10.92
N ILE A 15 2.77 -4.59 -11.97
CA ILE A 15 1.49 -3.90 -11.99
C ILE A 15 0.43 -4.83 -12.53
N LYS A 16 -0.72 -4.88 -11.89
CA LYS A 16 -1.88 -5.65 -12.31
C LYS A 16 -3.06 -4.73 -12.58
N ALA A 17 -3.86 -5.08 -13.56
CA ALA A 17 -5.21 -4.55 -13.69
C ALA A 17 -6.20 -5.71 -13.75
N LEU A 18 -7.34 -5.55 -13.06
CA LEU A 18 -8.38 -6.57 -12.99
C LEU A 18 -9.75 -5.93 -13.19
N VAL A 19 -10.59 -6.64 -13.92
CA VAL A 19 -12.01 -6.30 -14.09
C VAL A 19 -12.82 -7.26 -13.22
N PHE A 20 -13.60 -6.71 -12.27
CA PHE A 20 -14.45 -7.48 -11.36
C PHE A 20 -15.92 -7.25 -11.68
N SER A 21 -16.73 -8.32 -11.64
CA SER A 21 -18.19 -8.21 -11.61
C SER A 21 -18.66 -7.67 -10.25
N GLN A 22 -19.95 -7.30 -10.12
CA GLN A 22 -20.56 -6.96 -8.82
C GLN A 22 -20.50 -8.09 -7.80
N LYS A 23 -20.41 -9.35 -8.25
CA LYS A 23 -20.19 -10.52 -7.40
C LYS A 23 -18.75 -10.71 -6.99
N LEU A 24 -17.87 -9.80 -7.42
CA LEU A 24 -16.42 -9.85 -7.19
C LEU A 24 -15.71 -11.03 -7.89
N GLU A 25 -16.28 -11.52 -8.95
CA GLU A 25 -15.66 -12.49 -9.86
C GLU A 25 -14.78 -11.77 -10.86
N ILE A 26 -13.62 -12.32 -11.20
CA ILE A 26 -12.68 -11.73 -12.15
C ILE A 26 -13.15 -12.04 -13.57
N ALA A 27 -13.51 -11.00 -14.33
CA ALA A 27 -13.88 -11.10 -15.74
C ALA A 27 -12.68 -10.91 -16.67
N GLY A 28 -11.66 -10.16 -16.26
CA GLY A 28 -10.47 -9.92 -17.05
C GLY A 28 -9.26 -9.56 -16.18
N ARG A 29 -8.07 -9.86 -16.66
CA ARG A 29 -6.81 -9.66 -15.95
C ARG A 29 -5.68 -9.33 -16.90
N ALA A 30 -4.79 -8.44 -16.47
CA ALA A 30 -3.49 -8.23 -17.07
C ALA A 30 -2.43 -8.01 -15.98
N TYR A 31 -1.18 -8.35 -16.31
CA TYR A 31 -0.03 -8.18 -15.43
C TYR A 31 1.20 -7.87 -16.27
N ALA A 32 2.01 -6.93 -15.82
CA ALA A 32 3.34 -6.69 -16.36
C ALA A 32 4.35 -6.43 -15.26
N ARG A 33 5.58 -6.90 -15.45
CA ARG A 33 6.69 -6.62 -14.54
C ARG A 33 7.18 -5.19 -14.71
N ILE A 34 7.74 -4.63 -13.67
CA ILE A 34 8.44 -3.34 -13.65
C ILE A 34 9.85 -3.54 -13.12
N LYS A 35 10.77 -2.70 -13.59
CA LYS A 35 12.17 -2.79 -13.22
C LYS A 35 12.44 -2.09 -11.89
N LYS A 36 13.29 -2.68 -11.06
CA LYS A 36 13.97 -2.02 -9.94
C LYS A 36 15.44 -1.86 -10.29
N THR A 37 16.01 -0.72 -9.98
CA THR A 37 17.44 -0.46 -10.12
C THR A 37 18.08 -0.30 -8.74
N HIS A 38 19.34 -0.70 -8.63
CA HIS A 38 20.13 -0.65 -7.40
C HIS A 38 21.42 0.12 -7.69
N PRO A 39 21.36 1.47 -7.86
CA PRO A 39 22.51 2.25 -8.29
C PRO A 39 23.69 2.25 -7.30
N LYS A 40 23.42 1.98 -6.03
CA LYS A 40 24.41 1.84 -4.94
C LYS A 40 23.88 0.84 -3.90
N PRO A 41 24.76 0.26 -3.05
CA PRO A 41 24.33 -0.58 -1.93
C PRO A 41 23.30 0.13 -1.05
N GLY A 42 22.15 -0.51 -0.83
CA GLY A 42 21.03 0.03 -0.05
C GLY A 42 20.12 1.02 -0.81
N PHE A 43 20.42 1.38 -2.05
CA PHE A 43 19.56 2.19 -2.90
C PHE A 43 18.63 1.29 -3.71
N VAL A 44 17.36 1.66 -3.77
CA VAL A 44 16.35 0.96 -4.57
C VAL A 44 15.47 1.99 -5.26
N GLU A 45 15.48 1.99 -6.58
CA GLU A 45 14.80 2.99 -7.41
C GLU A 45 13.92 2.34 -8.47
N GLN A 46 12.88 3.07 -8.88
CA GLN A 46 12.02 2.76 -10.02
C GLN A 46 11.83 4.01 -10.89
N SER A 47 11.53 3.80 -12.18
CA SER A 47 11.18 4.89 -13.08
C SER A 47 9.71 5.27 -12.89
N PRO A 48 9.37 6.53 -12.51
CA PRO A 48 7.98 6.98 -12.45
C PRO A 48 7.28 6.91 -13.81
N SER A 49 8.03 7.16 -14.89
CA SER A 49 7.51 7.07 -16.26
C SER A 49 7.18 5.63 -16.67
N GLU A 50 7.99 4.65 -16.25
CA GLU A 50 7.69 3.23 -16.46
C GLU A 50 6.47 2.79 -15.65
N LEU A 51 6.36 3.21 -14.38
CA LEU A 51 5.17 2.95 -13.55
C LEU A 51 3.89 3.42 -14.25
N LEU A 52 3.92 4.63 -14.83
CA LEU A 52 2.79 5.19 -15.56
C LEU A 52 2.51 4.45 -16.87
N ALA A 53 3.54 4.19 -17.69
CA ALA A 53 3.39 3.53 -18.98
C ALA A 53 2.82 2.11 -18.84
N VAL A 54 3.38 1.33 -17.91
CA VAL A 54 2.91 -0.03 -17.61
C VAL A 54 1.51 -0.01 -17.03
N SER A 55 1.17 0.96 -16.17
CA SER A 55 -0.20 1.11 -15.65
C SER A 55 -1.22 1.31 -16.77
N LYS A 56 -0.93 2.20 -17.73
CA LYS A 56 -1.80 2.42 -18.89
C LYS A 56 -1.94 1.16 -19.74
N GLN A 57 -0.86 0.43 -19.93
CA GLN A 57 -0.86 -0.79 -20.73
C GLN A 57 -1.73 -1.88 -20.11
N VAL A 58 -1.50 -2.22 -18.81
CA VAL A 58 -2.27 -3.28 -18.16
C VAL A 58 -3.76 -2.93 -18.00
N LEU A 59 -4.11 -1.65 -17.87
CA LEU A 59 -5.52 -1.22 -17.85
C LEU A 59 -6.21 -1.59 -19.18
N LYS A 60 -5.60 -1.26 -20.32
CA LYS A 60 -6.13 -1.59 -21.65
C LYS A 60 -6.23 -3.11 -21.85
N ASP A 61 -5.20 -3.83 -21.46
CA ASP A 61 -5.14 -5.28 -21.65
C ASP A 61 -6.15 -6.02 -20.78
N ALA A 62 -6.36 -5.61 -19.50
CA ALA A 62 -7.35 -6.22 -18.63
C ALA A 62 -8.77 -6.01 -19.13
N VAL A 63 -9.08 -4.79 -19.63
CA VAL A 63 -10.38 -4.49 -20.23
C VAL A 63 -10.59 -5.30 -21.51
N ARG A 64 -9.59 -5.40 -22.37
CA ARG A 64 -9.65 -6.24 -23.58
C ARG A 64 -9.88 -7.71 -23.23
N ALA A 65 -9.13 -8.25 -22.27
CA ALA A 65 -9.24 -9.64 -21.81
C ALA A 65 -10.57 -9.97 -21.14
N SER A 66 -11.31 -8.98 -20.68
CA SER A 66 -12.63 -9.17 -20.04
C SER A 66 -13.76 -9.39 -21.02
N HIS A 67 -13.59 -9.02 -22.29
CA HIS A 67 -14.61 -9.07 -23.35
C HIS A 67 -15.95 -8.38 -22.98
N ILE A 68 -15.96 -7.48 -21.99
CA ILE A 68 -17.16 -6.75 -21.58
C ILE A 68 -17.36 -5.48 -22.41
N PRO A 69 -18.60 -5.02 -22.60
CA PRO A 69 -18.86 -3.70 -23.17
C PRO A 69 -18.33 -2.60 -22.24
N LEU A 70 -17.59 -1.62 -22.78
CA LEU A 70 -17.03 -0.50 -21.99
C LEU A 70 -18.08 0.24 -21.16
N LYS A 71 -19.29 0.38 -21.68
CA LYS A 71 -20.43 1.01 -20.99
C LYS A 71 -20.89 0.27 -19.73
N SER A 72 -20.45 -0.98 -19.51
CA SER A 72 -20.75 -1.75 -18.29
C SER A 72 -19.77 -1.48 -17.15
N LEU A 73 -18.62 -0.83 -17.41
CA LEU A 73 -17.72 -0.34 -16.37
C LEU A 73 -18.40 0.79 -15.60
N ARG A 74 -18.40 0.72 -14.26
CA ARG A 74 -19.05 1.68 -13.37
C ARG A 74 -18.10 2.57 -12.61
N ALA A 75 -17.00 2.01 -12.13
CA ALA A 75 -16.02 2.75 -11.37
C ALA A 75 -14.62 2.17 -11.51
N PHE A 76 -13.64 3.02 -11.25
CA PHE A 76 -12.22 2.68 -11.17
C PHE A 76 -11.73 2.80 -9.73
N GLY A 77 -10.86 1.88 -9.32
CA GLY A 77 -10.16 1.91 -8.05
C GLY A 77 -8.67 1.65 -8.22
N LEU A 78 -7.89 2.24 -7.31
CA LEU A 78 -6.43 2.19 -7.31
C LEU A 78 -5.92 1.66 -5.98
N THR A 79 -4.96 0.76 -6.05
CA THR A 79 -4.12 0.37 -4.92
C THR A 79 -2.65 0.32 -5.34
N ASN A 80 -1.75 0.46 -4.37
CA ASN A 80 -0.34 0.64 -4.68
C ASN A 80 0.57 0.21 -3.54
N GLN A 81 1.84 -0.08 -3.88
CA GLN A 81 2.94 -0.09 -2.92
C GLN A 81 3.01 1.26 -2.20
N ARG A 82 3.06 1.23 -0.88
CA ARG A 82 3.08 2.45 -0.06
C ARG A 82 4.50 2.99 0.09
N GLU A 83 4.64 4.17 0.68
CA GLU A 83 5.88 4.84 1.09
C GLU A 83 6.89 5.14 -0.03
N THR A 84 6.75 4.55 -1.21
CA THR A 84 7.57 4.89 -2.38
C THR A 84 7.38 6.35 -2.73
N THR A 85 8.49 7.10 -2.78
CA THR A 85 8.50 8.56 -2.81
C THR A 85 8.81 9.07 -4.21
N ILE A 86 7.92 9.89 -4.75
CA ILE A 86 8.06 10.50 -6.08
C ILE A 86 7.94 12.01 -5.93
N ALA A 87 8.82 12.75 -6.60
CA ALA A 87 8.72 14.21 -6.72
C ALA A 87 8.80 14.62 -8.19
N TRP A 88 7.99 15.60 -8.58
CA TRP A 88 7.92 16.07 -9.97
C TRP A 88 7.62 17.56 -10.05
N ASN A 89 7.92 18.15 -11.19
CA ASN A 89 7.59 19.54 -11.47
C ASN A 89 6.11 19.70 -11.84
N ARG A 90 5.39 20.58 -11.18
CA ARG A 90 3.96 20.86 -11.37
C ARG A 90 3.61 21.28 -12.80
N LYS A 91 4.46 22.11 -13.41
CA LYS A 91 4.19 22.69 -14.74
C LYS A 91 4.41 21.67 -15.84
N THR A 92 5.56 20.98 -15.81
CA THR A 92 5.94 20.03 -16.86
C THR A 92 5.38 18.62 -16.65
N GLY A 93 5.08 18.23 -15.40
CA GLY A 93 4.76 16.86 -15.02
C GLY A 93 5.97 15.92 -15.05
N THR A 94 7.20 16.46 -15.17
CA THR A 94 8.41 15.66 -15.27
C THR A 94 8.91 15.27 -13.89
N PRO A 95 9.15 13.96 -13.61
CA PRO A 95 9.81 13.53 -12.39
C PRO A 95 11.22 14.14 -12.29
N ILE A 96 11.55 14.70 -11.12
CA ILE A 96 12.85 15.36 -10.89
C ILE A 96 13.90 14.38 -10.37
N TYR A 97 13.48 13.21 -9.92
CA TYR A 97 14.32 12.13 -9.43
C TYR A 97 13.60 10.77 -9.66
N PRO A 98 14.32 9.65 -9.81
CA PRO A 98 13.71 8.33 -9.78
C PRO A 98 12.89 8.11 -8.50
N ALA A 99 11.81 7.35 -8.59
CA ALA A 99 11.01 6.98 -7.43
C ALA A 99 11.88 6.20 -6.42
N ILE A 100 12.00 6.72 -5.20
CA ILE A 100 12.75 6.03 -4.13
C ILE A 100 11.80 5.03 -3.46
N VAL A 101 12.09 3.73 -3.68
CA VAL A 101 11.22 2.64 -3.24
C VAL A 101 11.21 2.50 -1.71
N TRP A 102 10.15 1.94 -1.16
CA TRP A 102 10.00 1.70 0.29
C TRP A 102 11.12 0.82 0.91
N GLU A 103 11.74 -0.06 0.11
CA GLU A 103 12.87 -0.91 0.52
C GLU A 103 14.19 -0.14 0.69
N ASP A 104 14.28 1.09 0.17
CA ASP A 104 15.50 1.89 0.11
C ASP A 104 16.00 2.29 1.49
N LYS A 105 17.31 2.19 1.71
CA LYS A 105 17.97 2.48 3.00
C LYS A 105 18.90 3.69 2.96
N ARG A 106 18.90 4.49 1.85
CA ARG A 106 19.82 5.64 1.70
C ARG A 106 19.70 6.68 2.83
N THR A 107 18.53 6.78 3.45
CA THR A 107 18.27 7.74 4.53
C THR A 107 18.53 7.17 5.94
N ALA A 108 19.09 5.95 6.07
CA ALA A 108 19.34 5.32 7.37
C ALA A 108 20.19 6.20 8.30
N LYS A 109 21.26 6.83 7.78
CA LYS A 109 22.11 7.76 8.55
C LYS A 109 21.33 9.03 8.97
N ILE A 110 20.41 9.53 8.13
CA ILE A 110 19.56 10.67 8.47
C ILE A 110 18.62 10.27 9.61
N CYS A 111 17.93 9.14 9.49
CA CYS A 111 17.07 8.61 10.54
C CYS A 111 17.83 8.42 11.86
N ALA A 112 19.01 7.83 11.85
CA ALA A 112 19.82 7.61 13.05
C ALA A 112 20.18 8.94 13.77
N ARG A 113 20.53 9.98 13.01
CA ARG A 113 20.83 11.32 13.57
C ARG A 113 19.60 12.03 14.13
N MET A 114 18.42 11.78 13.54
CA MET A 114 17.16 12.38 13.99
C MET A 114 16.59 11.69 15.22
N ARG A 115 16.88 10.40 15.43
CA ARG A 115 16.32 9.61 16.54
C ARG A 115 16.81 10.13 17.88
N ASN A 116 15.88 10.62 18.67
CA ASN A 116 16.01 10.86 20.10
C ASN A 116 14.64 10.60 20.75
N LYS A 117 14.61 10.43 22.06
CA LYS A 117 13.39 10.06 22.80
C LYS A 117 12.24 11.04 22.56
N LYS A 118 12.52 12.34 22.57
CA LYS A 118 11.50 13.39 22.37
C LYS A 118 10.87 13.30 20.99
N LEU A 119 11.68 13.20 19.94
CA LEU A 119 11.20 13.19 18.57
C LEU A 119 10.50 11.86 18.21
N GLU A 120 11.01 10.72 18.69
CA GLU A 120 10.33 9.42 18.53
C GLU A 120 8.95 9.41 19.21
N THR A 121 8.83 10.03 20.39
CA THR A 121 7.54 10.15 21.07
C THR A 121 6.58 11.02 20.28
N LEU A 122 7.02 12.21 19.84
CA LEU A 122 6.22 13.12 19.01
C LEU A 122 5.69 12.44 17.74
N VAL A 123 6.60 11.82 16.97
CA VAL A 123 6.23 11.12 15.73
C VAL A 123 5.22 10.02 16.03
N ARG A 124 5.47 9.21 17.06
CA ARG A 124 4.60 8.10 17.40
C ARG A 124 3.20 8.53 17.82
N GLU A 125 3.08 9.58 18.61
CA GLU A 125 1.78 10.09 19.10
C GLU A 125 0.93 10.69 17.98
N LYS A 126 1.56 11.38 17.04
CA LYS A 126 0.86 12.04 15.93
C LYS A 126 0.57 11.11 14.76
N ASN A 127 1.51 10.24 14.44
CA ASN A 127 1.54 9.51 13.18
C ASN A 127 1.44 7.98 13.36
N GLY A 128 1.71 7.45 14.58
CA GLY A 128 1.66 6.02 14.88
C GLY A 128 2.90 5.23 14.44
N LEU A 129 3.88 5.88 13.82
CA LEU A 129 5.08 5.26 13.23
C LEU A 129 6.33 5.53 14.06
N THR A 130 7.50 5.14 13.55
CA THR A 130 8.83 5.45 14.07
C THR A 130 9.65 6.14 12.99
N ILE A 131 10.72 6.84 13.37
CA ILE A 131 11.62 7.46 12.37
C ILE A 131 12.44 6.34 11.71
N ASP A 132 12.10 6.03 10.45
CA ASP A 132 12.73 4.93 9.71
C ASP A 132 12.85 5.27 8.22
N PRO A 133 13.92 4.84 7.52
CA PRO A 133 14.04 5.03 6.07
C PRO A 133 12.91 4.38 5.26
N TYR A 134 12.17 3.46 5.85
CA TYR A 134 10.98 2.86 5.25
C TYR A 134 9.95 3.90 4.79
N PHE A 135 9.72 4.95 5.59
CA PHE A 135 8.68 5.96 5.37
C PHE A 135 9.13 7.11 4.44
N SER A 136 8.18 7.86 3.87
CA SER A 136 8.44 8.80 2.78
C SER A 136 9.21 10.05 3.19
N ALA A 137 8.96 10.64 4.36
CA ALA A 137 9.46 11.98 4.71
C ALA A 137 10.99 12.13 4.61
N THR A 138 11.74 11.12 5.08
CA THR A 138 13.21 11.18 5.04
C THR A 138 13.77 11.06 3.62
N LYS A 139 13.06 10.31 2.75
CA LYS A 139 13.38 10.20 1.32
C LYS A 139 13.12 11.52 0.61
N LEU A 140 11.97 12.15 0.88
CA LEU A 140 11.63 13.47 0.32
C LEU A 140 12.64 14.53 0.75
N ARG A 141 12.95 14.61 2.06
CA ARG A 141 14.02 15.49 2.59
C ARG A 141 15.35 15.26 1.87
N TRP A 142 15.71 13.99 1.61
CA TRP A 142 16.93 13.65 0.89
C TRP A 142 16.91 14.16 -0.56
N ILE A 143 15.79 14.00 -1.27
CA ILE A 143 15.59 14.52 -2.62
C ILE A 143 15.78 16.05 -2.61
N LEU A 144 15.05 16.77 -1.76
CA LEU A 144 15.12 18.23 -1.66
C LEU A 144 16.53 18.74 -1.36
N LYS A 145 17.25 18.06 -0.45
CA LYS A 145 18.65 18.41 -0.18
C LYS A 145 19.56 18.25 -1.40
N LYS A 146 19.27 17.25 -2.26
CA LYS A 146 20.09 16.94 -3.43
C LYS A 146 19.86 17.90 -4.61
N ILE A 147 18.60 18.28 -4.85
CA ILE A 147 18.21 19.03 -6.07
C ILE A 147 17.81 20.48 -5.79
N GLY A 148 17.70 20.88 -4.53
CA GLY A 148 17.18 22.18 -4.11
C GLY A 148 15.66 22.16 -3.91
N GLU A 149 15.17 23.22 -3.26
CA GLU A 149 13.74 23.49 -3.09
C GLU A 149 13.28 24.39 -4.24
N ASP A 150 12.13 24.08 -4.83
CA ASP A 150 11.46 24.88 -5.85
C ASP A 150 9.96 24.85 -5.54
N GLU A 151 9.32 26.02 -5.54
CA GLU A 151 7.88 26.16 -5.30
C GLU A 151 7.02 25.42 -6.33
N GLY A 152 7.57 25.11 -7.50
CA GLY A 152 6.93 24.32 -8.53
C GLY A 152 6.94 22.82 -8.31
N LEU A 153 7.53 22.31 -7.24
CA LEU A 153 7.63 20.89 -6.98
C LEU A 153 6.39 20.32 -6.28
N LEU A 154 6.00 19.12 -6.70
CA LEU A 154 4.98 18.31 -6.06
C LEU A 154 5.61 17.01 -5.53
N PHE A 155 5.06 16.53 -4.43
CA PHE A 155 5.37 15.23 -3.85
C PHE A 155 4.12 14.33 -3.88
N GLY A 156 4.35 13.03 -4.04
CA GLY A 156 3.34 12.01 -3.82
C GLY A 156 3.95 10.63 -3.58
N THR A 157 3.11 9.76 -3.06
CA THR A 157 3.30 8.32 -3.17
C THR A 157 2.84 7.83 -4.54
N VAL A 158 2.94 6.55 -4.82
CA VAL A 158 2.63 6.00 -6.14
C VAL A 158 1.19 6.31 -6.58
N ASP A 159 0.22 6.24 -5.66
CA ASP A 159 -1.17 6.62 -5.92
C ASP A 159 -1.28 8.05 -6.46
N THR A 160 -0.67 9.01 -5.78
CA THR A 160 -0.71 10.42 -6.17
C THR A 160 -0.14 10.62 -7.58
N TRP A 161 1.01 9.99 -7.89
CA TRP A 161 1.62 10.06 -9.20
C TRP A 161 0.73 9.48 -10.30
N ILE A 162 0.09 8.33 -10.04
CA ILE A 162 -0.82 7.68 -10.98
C ILE A 162 -2.09 8.50 -11.17
N LEU A 163 -2.70 8.99 -10.09
CA LEU A 163 -3.88 9.86 -10.16
C LEU A 163 -3.59 11.15 -10.95
N TRP A 164 -2.48 11.83 -10.64
CA TRP A 164 -2.05 13.03 -11.34
C TRP A 164 -1.98 12.84 -12.87
N ASN A 165 -1.51 11.69 -13.32
CA ASN A 165 -1.30 11.42 -14.73
C ASN A 165 -2.49 10.77 -15.44
N LEU A 166 -3.36 10.08 -14.72
CA LEU A 166 -4.50 9.38 -15.33
C LEU A 166 -5.81 10.15 -15.25
N LEU A 167 -5.96 11.12 -14.34
CA LEU A 167 -7.22 11.82 -14.14
C LEU A 167 -7.31 13.12 -14.96
N GLU A 168 -8.54 13.49 -15.29
CA GLU A 168 -8.85 14.79 -15.88
C GLU A 168 -8.46 15.91 -14.93
N GLY A 169 -7.89 17.00 -15.45
CA GLY A 169 -7.47 18.16 -14.66
C GLY A 169 -6.21 17.95 -13.80
N ARG A 170 -5.57 16.80 -13.84
CA ARG A 170 -4.35 16.50 -13.06
C ARG A 170 -4.49 16.86 -11.58
N PRO A 171 -5.49 16.34 -10.85
CA PRO A 171 -5.67 16.67 -9.46
C PRO A 171 -4.54 16.08 -8.60
N HIS A 172 -4.03 16.88 -7.66
CA HIS A 172 -2.97 16.46 -6.74
C HIS A 172 -3.58 15.84 -5.48
N LEU A 173 -3.88 14.54 -5.53
CA LEU A 173 -4.68 13.81 -4.54
C LEU A 173 -3.96 12.58 -4.02
N THR A 174 -4.22 12.25 -2.76
CA THR A 174 -3.90 10.96 -2.13
C THR A 174 -5.04 10.53 -1.22
N ASP A 175 -5.00 9.29 -0.72
CA ASP A 175 -5.91 8.86 0.33
C ASP A 175 -5.24 8.85 1.72
N TRP A 176 -6.05 8.78 2.77
CA TRP A 176 -5.52 8.78 4.13
C TRP A 176 -4.69 7.53 4.49
N THR A 177 -4.88 6.38 3.81
CA THR A 177 -4.06 5.19 4.08
C THR A 177 -2.64 5.36 3.55
N ASN A 178 -2.46 5.97 2.37
CA ASN A 178 -1.15 6.35 1.84
C ASN A 178 -0.53 7.52 2.63
N ALA A 179 -1.30 8.59 2.90
CA ALA A 179 -0.84 9.73 3.68
C ALA A 179 -0.32 9.32 5.07
N SER A 180 -0.99 8.38 5.74
CA SER A 180 -0.58 7.87 7.06
C SER A 180 0.79 7.20 7.08
N ARG A 181 1.35 6.84 5.91
CA ARG A 181 2.66 6.17 5.78
C ARG A 181 3.80 7.12 5.45
N THR A 182 3.56 8.41 5.47
CA THR A 182 4.56 9.41 5.03
C THR A 182 5.46 9.95 6.14
N LEU A 183 5.14 9.78 7.43
CA LEU A 183 5.66 10.49 8.60
C LEU A 183 5.26 11.97 8.68
N LEU A 184 4.41 12.45 7.80
CA LEU A 184 4.02 13.86 7.70
C LEU A 184 2.55 14.11 8.10
N TYR A 185 1.75 13.03 8.17
CA TYR A 185 0.31 13.07 8.37
C TYR A 185 -0.07 12.69 9.79
N ASN A 186 -0.87 13.52 10.44
CA ASN A 186 -1.38 13.24 11.77
C ASN A 186 -2.64 12.36 11.65
N ILE A 187 -2.52 11.10 12.09
CA ILE A 187 -3.61 10.11 11.96
C ILE A 187 -4.78 10.31 12.94
N ARG A 188 -4.64 11.23 13.90
CA ARG A 188 -5.71 11.57 14.85
C ARG A 188 -6.54 12.75 14.35
N THR A 189 -5.88 13.78 13.81
CA THR A 189 -6.55 14.98 13.28
C THR A 189 -6.92 14.86 11.82
N LEU A 190 -6.40 13.85 11.12
CA LEU A 190 -6.58 13.60 9.68
C LEU A 190 -6.13 14.81 8.83
N LYS A 191 -4.95 15.36 9.15
CA LYS A 191 -4.35 16.52 8.46
C LYS A 191 -2.85 16.34 8.34
N TRP A 192 -2.25 16.97 7.34
CA TRP A 192 -0.80 17.19 7.31
C TRP A 192 -0.42 18.02 8.54
N ASP A 193 0.61 17.58 9.27
CA ASP A 193 0.98 18.16 10.57
C ASP A 193 2.17 19.12 10.42
N ASP A 194 1.96 20.41 10.74
CA ASP A 194 2.99 21.44 10.57
C ASP A 194 4.25 21.21 11.40
N GLU A 195 4.12 20.59 12.58
CA GLU A 195 5.28 20.26 13.39
C GLU A 195 6.10 19.13 12.75
N LEU A 196 5.43 18.08 12.22
CA LEU A 196 6.11 17.03 11.47
C LEU A 196 6.75 17.59 10.18
N LEU A 197 6.06 18.49 9.47
CA LEU A 197 6.63 19.14 8.27
C LEU A 197 7.91 19.88 8.59
N ARG A 198 7.92 20.68 9.66
CA ARG A 198 9.13 21.39 10.13
C ARG A 198 10.25 20.42 10.51
N VAL A 199 9.94 19.35 11.27
CA VAL A 199 10.90 18.35 11.69
C VAL A 199 11.60 17.68 10.51
N PHE A 200 10.83 17.34 9.48
CA PHE A 200 11.37 16.68 8.29
C PHE A 200 11.82 17.65 7.20
N ASN A 201 11.66 18.97 7.42
CA ASN A 201 11.98 20.03 6.45
C ASN A 201 11.30 19.76 5.09
N VAL A 202 9.98 19.67 5.11
CA VAL A 202 9.15 19.43 3.92
C VAL A 202 8.17 20.59 3.74
N PRO A 203 8.22 21.30 2.61
CA PRO A 203 7.29 22.38 2.31
C PRO A 203 5.84 21.87 2.16
N ARG A 204 4.89 22.53 2.83
CA ARG A 204 3.46 22.14 2.75
C ARG A 204 2.92 22.22 1.33
N ALA A 205 3.37 23.18 0.52
CA ALA A 205 2.93 23.39 -0.86
C ALA A 205 3.16 22.17 -1.79
N MET A 206 4.09 21.29 -1.41
CA MET A 206 4.38 20.07 -2.15
C MET A 206 3.38 18.93 -1.90
N LEU A 207 2.52 19.02 -0.89
CA LEU A 207 1.71 17.92 -0.41
C LEU A 207 0.35 17.83 -1.12
N PRO A 208 -0.15 16.61 -1.45
CA PRO A 208 -1.46 16.44 -2.06
C PRO A 208 -2.60 16.71 -1.08
N GLU A 209 -3.78 17.01 -1.61
CA GLU A 209 -5.03 16.95 -0.86
C GLU A 209 -5.30 15.50 -0.44
N VAL A 210 -5.60 15.28 0.83
CA VAL A 210 -5.92 13.95 1.36
C VAL A 210 -7.42 13.74 1.37
N ARG A 211 -7.87 12.66 0.76
CA ARG A 211 -9.29 12.27 0.71
C ARG A 211 -9.55 10.95 1.45
N PRO A 212 -10.80 10.71 1.87
CA PRO A 212 -11.22 9.39 2.31
C PRO A 212 -10.95 8.34 1.23
N SER A 213 -10.56 7.12 1.63
CA SER A 213 -10.24 6.04 0.68
C SER A 213 -11.42 5.68 -0.24
N GLN A 214 -12.66 5.88 0.24
CA GLN A 214 -13.90 5.80 -0.56
C GLN A 214 -14.45 7.20 -0.75
N SER A 215 -14.10 7.86 -1.84
CA SER A 215 -14.58 9.21 -2.17
C SER A 215 -14.52 9.48 -3.66
N ASN A 216 -14.93 10.69 -4.05
CA ASN A 216 -14.79 11.13 -5.43
C ASN A 216 -13.35 11.67 -5.66
N PHE A 217 -12.52 10.90 -6.35
CA PHE A 217 -11.18 11.34 -6.76
C PHE A 217 -11.17 12.05 -8.14
N GLY A 218 -12.29 12.09 -8.84
CA GLY A 218 -12.41 12.63 -10.19
C GLY A 218 -12.70 11.55 -11.22
N TRP A 219 -12.26 11.77 -12.45
CA TRP A 219 -12.56 10.94 -13.60
C TRP A 219 -11.27 10.48 -14.30
N LEU A 220 -11.19 9.19 -14.59
CA LEU A 220 -10.18 8.65 -15.50
C LEU A 220 -10.39 9.27 -16.88
N ARG A 221 -9.32 9.75 -17.50
CA ARG A 221 -9.34 10.39 -18.81
C ARG A 221 -9.82 9.42 -19.88
N LYS A 222 -10.64 9.94 -20.81
CA LYS A 222 -11.21 9.16 -21.92
C LYS A 222 -10.14 8.54 -22.82
N ASP A 223 -9.00 9.22 -23.04
CA ASP A 223 -7.91 8.75 -23.89
C ASP A 223 -7.19 7.49 -23.35
N ILE A 224 -7.43 7.11 -22.09
CA ILE A 224 -6.86 5.89 -21.51
C ILE A 224 -7.59 4.64 -21.99
N LEU A 225 -8.94 4.64 -21.95
CA LEU A 225 -9.77 3.46 -22.23
C LEU A 225 -10.88 3.69 -23.27
N GLY A 226 -10.95 4.87 -23.87
CA GLY A 226 -12.08 5.24 -24.75
C GLY A 226 -13.36 5.69 -24.01
N VAL A 227 -13.38 5.61 -22.67
CA VAL A 227 -14.51 5.96 -21.83
C VAL A 227 -14.05 6.76 -20.60
N ARG A 228 -14.84 7.72 -20.14
CA ARG A 228 -14.65 8.37 -18.83
C ARG A 228 -15.15 7.44 -17.74
N LEU A 229 -14.33 7.21 -16.72
CA LEU A 229 -14.68 6.31 -15.63
C LEU A 229 -14.46 7.00 -14.28
N PRO A 230 -15.48 7.06 -13.39
CA PRO A 230 -15.30 7.72 -12.10
C PRO A 230 -14.36 6.92 -11.20
N VAL A 231 -13.45 7.64 -10.52
CA VAL A 231 -12.52 7.05 -9.56
C VAL A 231 -13.13 7.17 -8.16
N ARG A 232 -13.40 6.04 -7.51
CA ARG A 232 -14.19 5.98 -6.27
C ARG A 232 -13.47 5.31 -5.10
N ALA A 233 -12.34 4.66 -5.34
CA ALA A 233 -11.55 4.04 -4.28
C ALA A 233 -10.06 4.18 -4.55
N VAL A 234 -9.31 4.63 -3.54
CA VAL A 234 -7.85 4.65 -3.51
C VAL A 234 -7.39 4.14 -2.15
N CYS A 235 -6.43 3.22 -2.13
CA CYS A 235 -6.00 2.60 -0.87
C CYS A 235 -4.62 1.97 -1.01
N GLY A 236 -3.78 2.09 0.02
CA GLY A 236 -2.52 1.36 0.09
C GLY A 236 -2.72 -0.16 0.13
N ASP A 237 -1.78 -0.90 -0.43
CA ASP A 237 -1.86 -2.35 -0.68
C ASP A 237 -2.19 -3.20 0.55
N GLN A 238 -1.51 -3.00 1.68
CA GLN A 238 -1.75 -3.78 2.89
C GLN A 238 -3.13 -3.50 3.50
N GLN A 239 -3.57 -2.25 3.46
CA GLN A 239 -4.89 -1.83 3.92
C GLN A 239 -5.99 -2.35 3.00
N ALA A 240 -5.79 -2.28 1.68
CA ALA A 240 -6.71 -2.86 0.69
C ALA A 240 -6.86 -4.37 0.91
N SER A 241 -5.74 -5.09 1.03
CA SER A 241 -5.73 -6.52 1.28
C SER A 241 -6.43 -6.89 2.59
N MET A 242 -6.20 -6.11 3.67
CA MET A 242 -6.88 -6.31 4.95
C MET A 242 -8.38 -6.05 4.85
N TYR A 243 -8.82 -5.01 4.13
CA TYR A 243 -10.24 -4.74 3.87
C TYR A 243 -10.90 -5.87 3.09
N GLY A 244 -10.15 -6.47 2.15
CA GLY A 244 -10.56 -7.67 1.41
C GLY A 244 -10.88 -8.85 2.33
N VAL A 245 -10.15 -9.00 3.43
CA VAL A 245 -10.38 -10.04 4.44
C VAL A 245 -11.53 -9.64 5.37
N SER A 246 -11.37 -8.55 6.11
CA SER A 246 -12.39 -8.01 7.02
C SER A 246 -11.92 -6.69 7.65
N ALA A 247 -12.83 -5.73 7.79
CA ALA A 247 -12.60 -4.51 8.57
C ALA A 247 -13.01 -4.65 10.05
N ARG A 248 -13.55 -5.80 10.49
CA ARG A 248 -14.01 -6.02 11.87
C ARG A 248 -12.84 -6.00 12.84
N PRO A 249 -13.00 -5.42 14.06
CA PRO A 249 -11.97 -5.47 15.09
C PRO A 249 -11.51 -6.90 15.40
N GLY A 250 -10.18 -7.08 15.54
CA GLY A 250 -9.57 -8.39 15.80
C GLY A 250 -9.30 -9.24 14.55
N ALA A 251 -9.89 -8.90 13.40
CA ALA A 251 -9.52 -9.56 12.15
C ALA A 251 -8.01 -9.36 11.89
N THR A 252 -7.31 -10.44 11.61
CA THR A 252 -5.84 -10.44 11.50
C THR A 252 -5.41 -11.17 10.24
N LYS A 253 -4.51 -10.52 9.50
CA LYS A 253 -3.92 -11.02 8.27
C LYS A 253 -2.40 -11.05 8.37
N VAL A 254 -1.79 -12.08 7.78
CA VAL A 254 -0.33 -12.14 7.59
C VAL A 254 -0.02 -12.39 6.12
N THR A 255 0.78 -11.51 5.54
CA THR A 255 1.29 -11.65 4.18
C THR A 255 2.71 -12.20 4.22
N TYR A 256 2.93 -13.34 3.59
CA TYR A 256 4.23 -14.01 3.44
C TYR A 256 4.73 -13.83 2.01
N GLY A 257 5.40 -12.70 1.77
CA GLY A 257 5.98 -12.34 0.48
C GLY A 257 7.49 -12.08 0.57
N THR A 258 8.02 -11.14 -0.23
CA THR A 258 9.39 -10.63 -0.13
C THR A 258 9.69 -10.14 1.29
N GLY A 259 8.70 -9.52 1.96
CA GLY A 259 8.66 -9.25 3.40
C GLY A 259 7.47 -9.95 4.04
N THR A 260 7.54 -10.18 5.37
CA THR A 260 6.41 -10.70 6.15
C THR A 260 5.74 -9.52 6.87
N PHE A 261 4.44 -9.34 6.61
CA PHE A 261 3.65 -8.25 7.18
C PHE A 261 2.45 -8.80 7.93
N LEU A 262 2.27 -8.36 9.17
CA LEU A 262 1.11 -8.66 9.99
C LEU A 262 0.26 -7.40 10.12
N VAL A 263 -1.05 -7.52 9.87
CA VAL A 263 -2.02 -6.42 10.04
C VAL A 263 -3.20 -6.93 10.86
N GLN A 264 -3.57 -6.18 11.92
CA GLN A 264 -4.80 -6.42 12.68
C GLN A 264 -5.69 -5.19 12.66
N SER A 265 -6.94 -5.36 12.24
CA SER A 265 -7.95 -4.30 12.34
C SER A 265 -8.34 -4.03 13.79
N LEU A 266 -8.42 -2.76 14.16
CA LEU A 266 -8.85 -2.28 15.47
C LEU A 266 -10.26 -1.63 15.42
N GLY A 267 -10.88 -1.56 14.23
CA GLY A 267 -12.10 -0.77 14.01
C GLY A 267 -11.83 0.71 14.27
N SER A 268 -12.66 1.36 15.08
CA SER A 268 -12.51 2.78 15.44
C SER A 268 -11.54 3.04 16.59
N LYS A 269 -10.96 2.00 17.22
CA LYS A 269 -10.12 2.16 18.41
C LYS A 269 -8.70 2.56 18.05
N PHE A 270 -8.27 3.74 18.47
CA PHE A 270 -6.87 4.16 18.37
C PHE A 270 -6.02 3.50 19.47
N VAL A 271 -4.94 2.83 19.07
CA VAL A 271 -4.01 2.16 20.01
C VAL A 271 -2.58 2.37 19.55
N LEU A 272 -1.73 2.87 20.43
CA LEU A 272 -0.27 2.88 20.24
C LEU A 272 0.35 1.73 21.06
N LYS A 273 0.86 0.72 20.39
CA LYS A 273 1.47 -0.46 21.05
C LYS A 273 2.76 -0.89 20.33
N ARG A 274 3.89 -0.84 21.05
CA ARG A 274 5.14 -1.40 20.52
C ARG A 274 5.06 -2.94 20.50
N PRO A 275 5.61 -3.62 19.50
CA PRO A 275 6.46 -3.11 18.41
C PRO A 275 5.69 -2.72 17.14
N PHE A 276 4.37 -2.55 17.20
CA PHE A 276 3.53 -2.26 16.04
C PHE A 276 3.56 -0.79 15.65
N PHE A 277 3.33 -0.56 14.37
CA PHE A 277 2.88 0.72 13.83
C PHE A 277 1.37 0.81 13.93
N THR A 278 0.84 2.01 14.22
CA THR A 278 -0.59 2.29 14.11
C THR A 278 -0.83 2.98 12.77
N THR A 279 -1.74 2.47 11.96
CA THR A 279 -2.02 2.98 10.62
C THR A 279 -3.53 3.12 10.41
N LEU A 280 -3.94 3.85 9.37
CA LEU A 280 -5.33 4.04 9.02
C LEU A 280 -5.84 2.93 8.11
N MET A 281 -7.08 2.52 8.33
CA MET A 281 -7.82 1.60 7.45
C MET A 281 -8.73 2.40 6.50
N PRO A 282 -9.08 1.83 5.32
CA PRO A 282 -9.99 2.50 4.39
C PRO A 282 -11.36 2.76 4.99
N GLY A 283 -12.01 3.83 4.54
CA GLY A 283 -13.36 4.20 4.94
C GLY A 283 -13.93 5.32 4.07
N LYS A 284 -15.21 5.67 4.28
CA LYS A 284 -15.93 6.73 3.55
C LYS A 284 -15.93 8.06 4.31
N LEU A 285 -16.30 8.05 5.59
CA LEU A 285 -16.45 9.26 6.42
C LEU A 285 -15.36 9.37 7.48
N LYS A 286 -15.01 8.25 8.07
CA LYS A 286 -13.95 8.13 9.09
C LYS A 286 -13.13 6.89 8.80
N PRO A 287 -11.81 6.95 8.95
CA PRO A 287 -10.98 5.75 8.84
C PRO A 287 -11.15 4.88 10.08
N GLY A 288 -10.95 3.58 9.90
CA GLY A 288 -10.60 2.71 11.00
C GLY A 288 -9.11 2.82 11.33
N PHE A 289 -8.69 2.11 12.38
CA PHE A 289 -7.28 1.93 12.74
C PHE A 289 -6.87 0.48 12.58
N ALA A 290 -5.59 0.26 12.34
CA ALA A 290 -4.97 -1.05 12.38
C ALA A 290 -3.60 -0.99 13.06
N LEU A 291 -3.20 -2.10 13.66
CA LEU A 291 -1.80 -2.35 14.00
C LEU A 291 -1.14 -3.10 12.86
N GLU A 292 0.05 -2.65 12.50
CA GLU A 292 0.87 -3.26 11.46
C GLU A 292 2.26 -3.57 12.01
N ALA A 293 2.80 -4.72 11.65
CA ALA A 293 4.20 -5.06 11.91
C ALA A 293 4.85 -5.59 10.65
N LYS A 294 6.09 -5.15 10.41
CA LYS A 294 7.03 -5.83 9.51
C LYS A 294 7.79 -6.84 10.35
N VAL A 295 7.53 -8.12 10.10
CA VAL A 295 8.14 -9.22 10.84
C VAL A 295 9.43 -9.64 10.15
N GLU A 296 10.46 -9.92 10.94
CA GLU A 296 11.72 -10.46 10.41
C GLU A 296 11.52 -11.86 9.84
N GLY A 297 12.28 -12.16 8.81
CA GLY A 297 12.12 -13.38 8.01
C GLY A 297 11.30 -13.11 6.75
N SER A 298 11.86 -13.42 5.60
CA SER A 298 11.29 -13.07 4.31
C SER A 298 11.36 -14.23 3.33
N GLY A 299 10.60 -14.13 2.24
CA GLY A 299 10.63 -15.03 1.10
C GLY A 299 12.01 -15.20 0.51
N ALA A 300 12.84 -14.14 0.52
CA ALA A 300 14.22 -14.23 0.05
C ALA A 300 15.09 -15.23 0.84
N ALA A 301 14.78 -15.50 2.11
CA ALA A 301 15.45 -16.55 2.88
C ALA A 301 14.97 -17.95 2.48
N ILE A 302 13.71 -18.07 2.07
CA ILE A 302 13.12 -19.32 1.58
C ILE A 302 13.63 -19.66 0.19
N ASP A 303 13.72 -18.69 -0.71
CA ASP A 303 14.22 -18.89 -2.08
C ASP A 303 15.61 -19.56 -2.11
N LYS A 304 16.43 -19.29 -1.09
CA LYS A 304 17.79 -19.88 -0.96
C LYS A 304 17.78 -21.36 -0.55
N VAL A 305 16.68 -21.86 -0.01
CA VAL A 305 16.59 -23.22 0.58
C VAL A 305 15.47 -24.08 -0.02
N LEU A 306 14.87 -23.63 -1.12
CA LEU A 306 13.74 -24.32 -1.78
C LEU A 306 14.03 -25.78 -2.16
N HIS A 307 15.30 -26.08 -2.47
CA HIS A 307 15.73 -27.40 -2.94
C HIS A 307 16.07 -28.38 -1.79
N ASP A 308 16.09 -27.90 -0.54
CA ASP A 308 16.38 -28.72 0.65
C ASP A 308 15.15 -28.73 1.58
N THR A 309 14.44 -29.82 1.59
CA THR A 309 13.18 -29.97 2.36
C THR A 309 13.37 -29.71 3.85
N ASN A 310 14.50 -30.16 4.45
CA ASN A 310 14.76 -29.98 5.87
C ASN A 310 15.04 -28.52 6.20
N LYS A 311 15.90 -27.85 5.42
CA LYS A 311 16.20 -26.43 5.58
C LYS A 311 14.96 -25.58 5.32
N LEU A 312 14.15 -25.95 4.34
CA LEU A 312 12.89 -25.26 4.05
C LEU A 312 11.92 -25.35 5.23
N ASN A 313 11.71 -26.54 5.81
CA ASN A 313 10.85 -26.70 6.98
C ASN A 313 11.36 -25.90 8.20
N GLN A 314 12.68 -25.86 8.41
CA GLN A 314 13.29 -25.02 9.46
C GLN A 314 13.06 -23.54 9.20
N ALA A 315 13.22 -23.07 7.96
CA ALA A 315 12.97 -21.67 7.57
C ALA A 315 11.50 -21.28 7.76
N LEU A 316 10.55 -22.14 7.34
CA LEU A 316 9.12 -21.93 7.54
C LEU A 316 8.78 -21.84 9.04
N ALA A 317 9.32 -22.76 9.85
CA ALA A 317 9.13 -22.77 11.30
C ALA A 317 9.71 -21.52 11.96
N HIS A 318 10.88 -21.05 11.52
CA HIS A 318 11.49 -19.82 12.03
C HIS A 318 10.61 -18.59 11.74
N ILE A 319 10.13 -18.44 10.51
CA ILE A 319 9.24 -17.33 10.13
C ILE A 319 7.95 -17.39 10.95
N ALA A 320 7.33 -18.58 11.09
CA ALA A 320 6.10 -18.74 11.85
C ALA A 320 6.28 -18.44 13.35
N LYS A 321 7.43 -18.80 13.95
CA LYS A 321 7.78 -18.41 15.33
C LYS A 321 7.91 -16.90 15.48
N ASN A 322 8.56 -16.22 14.54
CA ASN A 322 8.68 -14.77 14.54
C ASN A 322 7.30 -14.10 14.46
N VAL A 323 6.42 -14.59 13.60
CA VAL A 323 5.02 -14.12 13.53
C VAL A 323 4.29 -14.35 14.84
N ASP A 324 4.45 -15.52 15.49
CA ASP A 324 3.78 -15.86 16.74
C ASP A 324 4.19 -14.91 17.89
N VAL A 325 5.44 -14.48 17.94
CA VAL A 325 5.90 -13.45 18.90
C VAL A 325 5.08 -12.15 18.78
N TYR A 326 4.75 -11.73 17.56
CA TYR A 326 3.91 -10.55 17.34
C TYR A 326 2.44 -10.86 17.64
N LEU A 327 1.92 -12.03 17.24
CA LEU A 327 0.55 -12.44 17.53
C LEU A 327 0.22 -12.42 19.04
N LYS A 328 1.17 -12.86 19.87
CA LYS A 328 1.05 -12.82 21.35
C LYS A 328 1.01 -11.40 21.92
N LYS A 329 1.58 -10.43 21.21
CA LYS A 329 1.61 -9.01 21.62
C LYS A 329 0.40 -8.22 21.13
N LEU A 330 -0.47 -8.77 20.27
CA LEU A 330 -1.67 -8.07 19.80
C LEU A 330 -2.63 -7.75 20.94
N PRO A 331 -3.33 -6.59 20.90
CA PRO A 331 -4.31 -6.22 21.93
C PRO A 331 -5.57 -7.09 21.88
N ILE A 332 -5.88 -7.67 20.72
CA ILE A 332 -7.01 -8.57 20.53
C ILE A 332 -6.44 -9.89 19.99
N ARG A 333 -6.57 -10.98 20.77
CA ARG A 333 -6.12 -12.29 20.29
C ARG A 333 -6.97 -12.72 19.09
N PRO A 334 -6.37 -13.04 17.92
CA PRO A 334 -7.13 -13.43 16.76
C PRO A 334 -7.83 -14.78 16.98
N LYS A 335 -9.10 -14.89 16.59
CA LYS A 335 -9.82 -16.17 16.56
C LYS A 335 -9.39 -17.02 15.36
N ALA A 336 -8.99 -16.38 14.27
CA ALA A 336 -8.47 -17.00 13.07
C ALA A 336 -7.46 -16.06 12.38
N LEU A 337 -6.51 -16.63 11.64
CA LEU A 337 -5.60 -15.93 10.78
C LEU A 337 -5.99 -16.14 9.32
N VAL A 338 -5.94 -15.09 8.53
CA VAL A 338 -5.95 -15.19 7.07
C VAL A 338 -4.54 -14.92 6.57
N VAL A 339 -4.01 -15.81 5.75
CA VAL A 339 -2.64 -15.68 5.24
C VAL A 339 -2.63 -15.65 3.72
N ASP A 340 -1.70 -14.88 3.14
CA ASP A 340 -1.45 -14.85 1.70
C ASP A 340 0.04 -14.67 1.38
N GLY A 341 0.33 -14.50 0.11
CA GLY A 341 1.69 -14.39 -0.43
C GLY A 341 2.20 -15.70 -1.00
N GLY A 342 3.27 -15.62 -1.79
CA GLY A 342 3.78 -16.74 -2.59
C GLY A 342 4.09 -18.00 -1.79
N ILE A 343 4.63 -17.83 -0.59
CA ILE A 343 5.04 -18.94 0.30
C ILE A 343 3.86 -19.76 0.81
N THR A 344 2.63 -19.24 0.73
CA THR A 344 1.45 -19.95 1.23
C THR A 344 0.79 -20.87 0.19
N ARG A 345 1.29 -20.88 -1.07
CA ARG A 345 0.62 -21.55 -2.19
C ARG A 345 0.53 -23.07 -2.03
N ASP A 346 1.55 -23.70 -1.50
CA ASP A 346 1.62 -25.15 -1.31
C ASP A 346 1.00 -25.64 0.02
N GLY A 347 0.48 -24.72 0.83
CA GLY A 347 -0.18 -25.04 2.10
C GLY A 347 0.76 -25.29 3.28
N ARG A 348 2.06 -25.56 3.07
CA ARG A 348 3.02 -25.87 4.15
C ARG A 348 3.11 -24.74 5.17
N MET A 349 3.26 -23.50 4.71
CA MET A 349 3.32 -22.33 5.60
C MET A 349 2.03 -22.17 6.42
N VAL A 350 0.87 -22.46 5.83
CA VAL A 350 -0.43 -22.42 6.51
C VAL A 350 -0.47 -23.40 7.66
N ALA A 351 -0.08 -24.65 7.42
CA ALA A 351 -0.03 -25.72 8.42
C ALA A 351 0.97 -25.42 9.55
N VAL A 352 2.19 -24.97 9.19
CA VAL A 352 3.24 -24.62 10.16
C VAL A 352 2.79 -23.47 11.05
N GLN A 353 2.19 -22.41 10.46
CA GLN A 353 1.69 -21.27 11.24
C GLN A 353 0.56 -21.69 12.18
N ALA A 354 -0.40 -22.49 11.72
CA ALA A 354 -1.48 -22.98 12.57
C ALA A 354 -0.96 -23.81 13.76
N LYS A 355 0.01 -24.70 13.52
CA LYS A 355 0.64 -25.52 14.55
C LYS A 355 1.36 -24.69 15.61
N ILE A 356 2.16 -23.68 15.18
CA ILE A 356 2.98 -22.88 16.09
C ILE A 356 2.12 -21.91 16.89
N SER A 357 1.22 -21.17 16.24
CA SER A 357 0.40 -20.14 16.91
C SER A 357 -0.79 -20.70 17.68
N LYS A 358 -1.17 -21.97 17.40
CA LYS A 358 -2.41 -22.60 17.89
C LYS A 358 -3.66 -21.78 17.52
N ILE A 359 -3.62 -21.10 16.39
CA ILE A 359 -4.72 -20.29 15.85
C ILE A 359 -5.15 -20.90 14.52
N LYS A 360 -6.47 -21.08 14.31
CA LYS A 360 -7.01 -21.53 13.03
C LYS A 360 -6.50 -20.62 11.91
N THR A 361 -5.73 -21.18 10.99
CA THR A 361 -5.11 -20.42 9.89
C THR A 361 -5.66 -20.93 8.57
N ARG A 362 -6.03 -20.01 7.68
CA ARG A 362 -6.50 -20.33 6.33
C ARG A 362 -5.83 -19.43 5.32
N ARG A 363 -5.56 -19.96 4.14
CA ARG A 363 -5.10 -19.16 3.00
C ARG A 363 -6.23 -18.27 2.48
N GLN A 364 -5.91 -17.08 2.03
CA GLN A 364 -6.83 -16.22 1.30
C GLN A 364 -7.27 -16.91 -0.01
N ILE A 365 -8.52 -16.74 -0.38
CA ILE A 365 -9.14 -17.47 -1.51
C ILE A 365 -8.46 -17.11 -2.86
N THR A 366 -7.93 -15.92 -2.98
CA THR A 366 -7.29 -15.43 -4.22
C THR A 366 -5.91 -14.83 -3.96
N ASP A 367 -5.00 -14.98 -4.92
CA ASP A 367 -3.69 -14.31 -4.93
C ASP A 367 -3.81 -12.79 -5.23
N ASP A 368 -4.99 -12.32 -5.64
CA ASP A 368 -5.29 -10.91 -5.94
C ASP A 368 -6.03 -10.23 -4.80
N GLY A 369 -5.76 -10.62 -3.56
CA GLY A 369 -6.43 -10.11 -2.36
C GLY A 369 -6.40 -8.60 -2.21
N THR A 370 -5.35 -7.94 -2.66
CA THR A 370 -5.21 -6.48 -2.69
C THR A 370 -6.23 -5.86 -3.64
N ALA A 371 -6.25 -6.32 -4.90
CA ALA A 371 -7.22 -5.84 -5.88
C ALA A 371 -8.68 -6.17 -5.49
N LEU A 372 -8.92 -7.37 -4.91
CA LEU A 372 -10.22 -7.75 -4.38
C LEU A 372 -10.69 -6.78 -3.28
N GLY A 373 -9.78 -6.34 -2.42
CA GLY A 373 -10.09 -5.35 -1.38
C GLY A 373 -10.59 -4.03 -1.96
N VAL A 374 -9.95 -3.53 -3.01
CA VAL A 374 -10.40 -2.32 -3.72
C VAL A 374 -11.73 -2.56 -4.46
N ALA A 375 -11.91 -3.72 -5.09
CA ALA A 375 -13.19 -4.06 -5.73
C ALA A 375 -14.35 -4.09 -4.71
N LYS A 376 -14.11 -4.58 -3.48
CA LYS A 376 -15.07 -4.48 -2.37
C LYS A 376 -15.35 -3.04 -1.98
N LEU A 377 -14.31 -2.18 -1.88
CA LEU A 377 -14.50 -0.76 -1.60
C LEU A 377 -15.37 -0.10 -2.66
N LEU A 378 -15.14 -0.38 -3.94
CA LEU A 378 -15.96 0.13 -5.06
C LEU A 378 -17.41 -0.35 -4.97
N ARG A 379 -17.61 -1.64 -4.75
CA ARG A 379 -18.96 -2.21 -4.59
C ARG A 379 -19.72 -1.57 -3.42
N ASP A 380 -19.05 -1.47 -2.26
CA ASP A 380 -19.66 -0.89 -1.06
C ASP A 380 -19.95 0.61 -1.22
N TYR A 381 -19.16 1.32 -2.06
CA TYR A 381 -19.44 2.71 -2.44
C TYR A 381 -20.69 2.81 -3.29
N GLU A 382 -20.82 1.99 -4.33
CA GLU A 382 -21.99 1.98 -5.23
C GLU A 382 -23.27 1.60 -4.49
N THR A 383 -23.25 0.54 -3.67
CA THR A 383 -24.43 0.07 -2.91
C THR A 383 -24.98 1.11 -1.94
N ARG A 384 -24.14 2.00 -1.43
CA ARG A 384 -24.54 3.06 -0.48
C ARG A 384 -25.01 4.35 -1.16
N ASN A 385 -24.79 4.50 -2.45
CA ASN A 385 -25.16 5.70 -3.21
C ASN A 385 -26.17 5.39 -4.33
N SER A 386 -26.62 4.14 -4.44
CA SER A 386 -27.79 3.67 -5.22
C SER A 386 -29.03 3.70 -4.37
#